data_d0d6c15a69a3f8005ca0d163469ed10f
#
_entry.id   d0d6c15a69a3f8005ca0d163469ed10f
#
_cell.length_a   1.000
_cell.length_b   1.000
_cell.length_c   1.000
_cell.angle_alpha   90.00
_cell.angle_beta   90.00
_cell.angle_gamma   90.00
#
_symmetry.space_group_name_H-M   'P 1'
#
loop_
_entity.id
_entity.type
_entity.pdbx_description
1 polymer ?
#
loop_
_entity_poly.entity_id
_entity_poly.type
_entity_poly.pdbx_seq_one_letter_code
_entity_poly.pdbx_strand_id
1 'polypeptide(L)'
;MDSEKPDVLIVGAGFAGMYAVHRFRELGLSIKVLEAGSDVGGTWFWNRYPGARCDVPSLEYSFGFSAELEQEWHWPEVFSAQPDILNYANHIADKFDLRRDIQFNTRVSRVEYLDEENLWSLTSEAGEVFKAKFCIMATGCLSVPNKPDIPGDEDFAGLKLHTGLWPKESIDLAGKRVGIIGTGSSAVQAIPELA
;
A
#
# COMPACT_ATOMS: atom_id res chain seq x y z
N MET A 1 16.89 13.16 24.64
CA MET A 1 17.34 13.64 23.31
C MET A 1 16.08 14.01 22.57
N ASP A 2 15.85 15.31 22.38
CA ASP A 2 14.81 15.77 21.46
C ASP A 2 15.19 15.23 20.08
N SER A 3 14.49 14.20 19.60
CA SER A 3 14.63 13.77 18.22
C SER A 3 14.18 14.96 17.37
N GLU A 4 15.06 15.50 16.56
CA GLU A 4 14.74 16.60 15.64
C GLU A 4 13.45 16.24 14.92
N LYS A 5 12.45 17.12 15.02
CA LYS A 5 11.16 16.92 14.34
C LYS A 5 11.41 16.91 12.84
N PRO A 6 10.91 15.93 12.08
CA PRO A 6 11.05 15.98 10.63
C PRO A 6 10.28 17.17 10.05
N ASP A 7 10.72 17.67 8.90
CA ASP A 7 9.99 18.71 8.18
C ASP A 7 8.65 18.16 7.66
N VAL A 8 8.66 16.89 7.20
CA VAL A 8 7.52 16.24 6.55
C VAL A 8 7.21 14.89 7.19
N LEU A 9 5.96 14.68 7.58
CA LEU A 9 5.39 13.38 7.88
C LEU A 9 4.59 12.89 6.67
N ILE A 10 4.80 11.62 6.30
CA ILE A 10 4.08 10.97 5.21
C ILE A 10 3.35 9.75 5.77
N VAL A 11 2.08 9.60 5.48
CA VAL A 11 1.28 8.43 5.90
C VAL A 11 1.11 7.48 4.72
N GLY A 12 1.75 6.32 4.81
CA GLY A 12 1.74 5.26 3.81
C GLY A 12 3.01 5.17 2.97
N ALA A 13 3.53 3.96 2.77
CA ALA A 13 4.71 3.62 1.97
C ALA A 13 4.32 2.87 0.68
N GLY A 14 3.20 3.23 0.07
CA GLY A 14 2.85 2.85 -1.30
C GLY A 14 3.64 3.67 -2.32
N PHE A 15 3.28 3.57 -3.60
CA PHE A 15 3.96 4.29 -4.70
C PHE A 15 4.03 5.80 -4.45
N ALA A 16 2.93 6.42 -4.02
CA ALA A 16 2.91 7.86 -3.74
C ALA A 16 3.86 8.24 -2.59
N GLY A 17 3.87 7.45 -1.49
CA GLY A 17 4.76 7.70 -0.36
C GLY A 17 6.23 7.53 -0.70
N MET A 18 6.57 6.46 -1.43
CA MET A 18 7.94 6.21 -1.91
C MET A 18 8.44 7.35 -2.81
N TYR A 19 7.60 7.82 -3.76
CA TYR A 19 7.93 8.95 -4.60
C TYR A 19 8.12 10.24 -3.78
N ALA A 20 7.26 10.48 -2.81
CA ALA A 20 7.37 11.65 -1.93
C ALA A 20 8.68 11.65 -1.13
N VAL A 21 9.12 10.49 -0.62
CA VAL A 21 10.43 10.36 0.05
C VAL A 21 11.55 10.75 -0.89
N HIS A 22 11.60 10.16 -2.10
CA HIS A 22 12.62 10.47 -3.10
C HIS A 22 12.64 11.99 -3.39
N ARG A 23 11.48 12.55 -3.70
CA ARG A 23 11.38 13.95 -4.11
C ARG A 23 11.72 14.95 -3.00
N PHE A 24 11.27 14.70 -1.77
CA PHE A 24 11.56 15.62 -0.66
C PHE A 24 13.01 15.54 -0.18
N ARG A 25 13.68 14.38 -0.33
CA ARG A 25 15.14 14.28 -0.12
C ARG A 25 15.92 15.19 -1.09
N GLU A 26 15.53 15.22 -2.37
CA GLU A 26 16.15 16.12 -3.35
C GLU A 26 15.99 17.59 -2.97
N LEU A 27 14.92 17.94 -2.27
CA LEU A 27 14.68 19.30 -1.75
C LEU A 27 15.39 19.57 -0.42
N GLY A 28 16.14 18.60 0.11
CA GLY A 28 16.88 18.75 1.37
C GLY A 28 16.01 18.72 2.62
N LEU A 29 14.76 18.23 2.53
CA LEU A 29 13.84 18.15 3.68
C LEU A 29 14.10 16.87 4.47
N SER A 30 13.96 16.96 5.78
CA SER A 30 13.92 15.80 6.68
C SER A 30 12.54 15.17 6.66
N ILE A 31 12.49 13.80 6.56
CA ILE A 31 11.26 13.08 6.29
C ILE A 31 11.12 11.95 7.30
N LYS A 32 9.88 11.63 7.65
CA LYS A 32 9.50 10.38 8.29
C LYS A 32 8.22 9.86 7.68
N VAL A 33 8.24 8.60 7.25
CA VAL A 33 7.06 7.88 6.75
C VAL A 33 6.54 6.96 7.84
N LEU A 34 5.22 6.94 8.02
CA LEU A 34 4.52 6.02 8.92
C LEU A 34 3.72 5.04 8.06
N GLU A 35 4.12 3.77 8.07
CA GLU A 35 3.48 2.71 7.28
C GLU A 35 2.83 1.67 8.19
N ALA A 36 1.55 1.38 7.93
CA ALA A 36 0.78 0.40 8.70
C ALA A 36 1.25 -1.04 8.47
N GLY A 37 1.78 -1.33 7.28
CA GLY A 37 2.32 -2.63 6.91
C GLY A 37 3.73 -2.87 7.44
N SER A 38 4.19 -4.10 7.28
CA SER A 38 5.57 -4.49 7.63
C SER A 38 6.57 -4.23 6.50
N ASP A 39 6.11 -3.74 5.35
CA ASP A 39 6.93 -3.45 4.19
C ASP A 39 6.28 -2.44 3.24
N VAL A 40 7.03 -2.00 2.23
CA VAL A 40 6.57 -1.09 1.17
C VAL A 40 5.63 -1.78 0.18
N GLY A 41 5.03 -1.00 -0.71
CA GLY A 41 4.23 -1.52 -1.84
C GLY A 41 2.76 -1.12 -1.80
N GLY A 42 2.23 -0.67 -0.66
CA GLY A 42 0.86 -0.17 -0.54
C GLY A 42 -0.17 -1.16 -1.07
N THR A 43 -0.91 -0.81 -2.12
CA THR A 43 -1.91 -1.69 -2.75
C THR A 43 -1.36 -3.09 -3.03
N TRP A 44 -0.13 -3.22 -3.49
CA TRP A 44 0.48 -4.49 -3.89
C TRP A 44 1.06 -5.28 -2.71
N PHE A 45 1.29 -4.64 -1.59
CA PHE A 45 1.57 -5.31 -0.33
C PHE A 45 0.31 -5.91 0.29
N TRP A 46 -0.83 -5.22 0.21
CA TRP A 46 -2.06 -5.63 0.87
C TRP A 46 -2.94 -6.54 0.01
N ASN A 47 -3.10 -6.25 -1.29
CA ASN A 47 -3.98 -7.02 -2.19
C ASN A 47 -3.21 -8.15 -2.86
N ARG A 48 -3.51 -9.38 -2.44
CA ARG A 48 -2.83 -10.61 -2.87
C ARG A 48 -3.79 -11.74 -3.21
N TYR A 49 -5.04 -11.40 -3.56
CA TYR A 49 -6.00 -12.38 -4.03
C TYR A 49 -5.51 -13.07 -5.30
N PRO A 50 -5.95 -14.32 -5.58
CA PRO A 50 -5.55 -15.03 -6.80
C PRO A 50 -5.84 -14.21 -8.05
N GLY A 51 -4.86 -14.13 -8.96
CA GLY A 51 -4.96 -13.37 -10.20
C GLY A 51 -4.83 -11.85 -10.05
N ALA A 52 -4.55 -11.32 -8.87
CA ALA A 52 -4.36 -9.87 -8.66
C ALA A 52 -3.29 -9.32 -9.61
N ARG A 53 -3.66 -8.32 -10.42
CA ARG A 53 -2.79 -7.69 -11.42
C ARG A 53 -3.18 -6.25 -11.68
N CYS A 54 -2.29 -5.51 -12.30
CA CYS A 54 -2.57 -4.17 -12.76
C CYS A 54 -3.51 -4.20 -13.97
N ASP A 55 -4.44 -3.27 -14.05
CA ASP A 55 -5.32 -3.03 -15.19
C ASP A 55 -4.86 -1.84 -16.04
N VAL A 56 -3.67 -1.32 -15.75
CA VAL A 56 -2.93 -0.31 -16.52
C VAL A 56 -1.66 -0.97 -17.08
N PRO A 57 -1.20 -0.63 -18.30
CA PRO A 57 0.05 -1.15 -18.83
C PRO A 57 1.23 -0.95 -17.89
N SER A 58 2.06 -1.96 -17.72
CA SER A 58 3.15 -1.97 -16.72
C SER A 58 4.14 -0.82 -16.91
N LEU A 59 4.42 -0.42 -18.15
CA LEU A 59 5.29 0.73 -18.43
C LEU A 59 4.70 2.05 -17.93
N GLU A 60 3.37 2.21 -18.01
CA GLU A 60 2.68 3.40 -17.49
C GLU A 60 2.56 3.37 -15.97
N TYR A 61 2.67 2.18 -15.37
CA TYR A 61 2.62 1.98 -13.91
C TYR A 61 4.02 2.04 -13.27
N SER A 62 5.01 2.56 -13.99
CA SER A 62 6.40 2.69 -13.54
C SER A 62 6.72 4.12 -13.10
N PHE A 63 7.73 4.26 -12.24
CA PHE A 63 8.30 5.56 -11.92
C PHE A 63 9.17 6.07 -13.08
N GLY A 64 8.92 7.30 -13.52
CA GLY A 64 9.69 7.98 -14.57
C GLY A 64 10.71 9.00 -14.05
N PHE A 65 11.12 8.94 -12.78
CA PHE A 65 12.07 9.92 -12.22
C PHE A 65 13.55 9.54 -12.40
N SER A 66 13.83 8.34 -12.90
CA SER A 66 15.20 7.84 -13.14
C SER A 66 15.28 7.09 -14.46
N ALA A 67 16.00 7.65 -15.41
CA ALA A 67 16.24 7.00 -16.71
C ALA A 67 17.01 5.67 -16.57
N GLU A 68 17.89 5.55 -15.59
CA GLU A 68 18.59 4.31 -15.28
C GLU A 68 17.62 3.21 -14.85
N LEU A 69 16.67 3.56 -13.95
CA LEU A 69 15.64 2.64 -13.50
C LEU A 69 14.78 2.13 -14.65
N GLU A 70 14.37 3.02 -15.56
CA GLU A 70 13.56 2.67 -16.73
C GLU A 70 14.29 1.69 -17.67
N GLN A 71 15.60 1.77 -17.75
CA GLN A 71 16.42 0.88 -18.58
C GLN A 71 16.74 -0.46 -17.93
N GLU A 72 16.85 -0.53 -16.62
CA GLU A 72 17.23 -1.76 -15.92
C GLU A 72 16.05 -2.65 -15.55
N TRP A 73 14.85 -2.07 -15.36
CA TRP A 73 13.69 -2.84 -14.97
C TRP A 73 12.93 -3.39 -16.18
N HIS A 74 12.76 -4.70 -16.22
CA HIS A 74 12.03 -5.38 -17.28
C HIS A 74 10.73 -5.99 -16.75
N TRP A 75 9.62 -5.53 -17.26
CA TRP A 75 8.31 -6.09 -16.95
C TRP A 75 8.07 -7.39 -17.71
N PRO A 76 7.64 -8.48 -17.05
CA PRO A 76 7.39 -9.76 -17.71
C PRO A 76 6.12 -9.74 -18.59
N GLU A 77 5.16 -8.89 -18.24
CA GLU A 77 3.86 -8.81 -18.91
C GLU A 77 3.43 -7.35 -19.13
N VAL A 78 2.56 -7.15 -20.13
CA VAL A 78 1.94 -5.83 -20.40
C VAL A 78 1.09 -5.38 -19.20
N PHE A 79 0.41 -6.31 -18.54
CA PHE A 79 -0.37 -6.09 -17.32
C PHE A 79 0.19 -6.99 -16.22
N SER A 80 1.22 -6.54 -15.54
CA SER A 80 1.96 -7.34 -14.57
C SER A 80 1.12 -7.77 -13.38
N ALA A 81 1.41 -8.97 -12.90
CA ALA A 81 0.80 -9.55 -11.73
C ALA A 81 1.28 -8.89 -10.43
N GLN A 82 0.51 -9.05 -9.37
CA GLN A 82 0.82 -8.50 -8.03
C GLN A 82 2.25 -8.79 -7.55
N PRO A 83 2.80 -10.01 -7.68
CA PRO A 83 4.16 -10.30 -7.22
C PRO A 83 5.22 -9.47 -7.95
N ASP A 84 5.06 -9.25 -9.26
CA ASP A 84 6.02 -8.49 -10.05
C ASP A 84 6.00 -7.01 -9.67
N ILE A 85 4.81 -6.46 -9.42
CA ILE A 85 4.66 -5.06 -9.02
C ILE A 85 5.18 -4.86 -7.59
N LEU A 86 4.97 -5.83 -6.69
CA LEU A 86 5.54 -5.79 -5.35
C LEU A 86 7.08 -5.90 -5.40
N ASN A 87 7.63 -6.74 -6.26
CA ASN A 87 9.07 -6.85 -6.48
C ASN A 87 9.65 -5.54 -7.02
N TYR A 88 8.94 -4.88 -7.95
CA TYR A 88 9.32 -3.55 -8.42
C TYR A 88 9.35 -2.52 -7.29
N ALA A 89 8.31 -2.47 -6.46
CA ALA A 89 8.25 -1.57 -5.31
C ALA A 89 9.41 -1.81 -4.33
N ASN A 90 9.74 -3.06 -4.05
CA ASN A 90 10.89 -3.44 -3.22
C ASN A 90 12.22 -3.02 -3.85
N HIS A 91 12.40 -3.29 -5.14
CA HIS A 91 13.59 -2.87 -5.88
C HIS A 91 13.81 -1.34 -5.78
N ILE A 92 12.76 -0.54 -5.97
CA ILE A 92 12.81 0.91 -5.81
C ILE A 92 13.22 1.31 -4.39
N ALA A 93 12.58 0.70 -3.40
CA ALA A 93 12.86 1.01 -2.00
C ALA A 93 14.31 0.73 -1.62
N ASP A 94 14.89 -0.34 -2.15
CA ASP A 94 16.27 -0.75 -1.90
C ASP A 94 17.26 0.12 -2.71
N LYS A 95 17.03 0.28 -4.03
CA LYS A 95 17.89 1.07 -4.92
C LYS A 95 18.06 2.51 -4.44
N PHE A 96 17.01 3.14 -3.98
CA PHE A 96 17.01 4.52 -3.50
C PHE A 96 17.09 4.64 -1.97
N ASP A 97 17.37 3.54 -1.27
CA ASP A 97 17.48 3.50 0.20
C ASP A 97 16.30 4.22 0.91
N LEU A 98 15.06 3.94 0.44
CA LEU A 98 13.89 4.65 0.96
C LEU A 98 13.49 4.15 2.35
N ARG A 99 13.81 2.89 2.68
CA ARG A 99 13.39 2.24 3.93
C ARG A 99 13.92 2.92 5.19
N ARG A 100 15.06 3.60 5.11
CA ARG A 100 15.67 4.28 6.27
C ARG A 100 14.77 5.39 6.87
N ASP A 101 13.88 5.98 6.05
CA ASP A 101 12.97 7.03 6.50
C ASP A 101 11.57 6.48 6.85
N ILE A 102 11.36 5.15 6.72
CA ILE A 102 10.06 4.51 6.92
C ILE A 102 10.03 3.80 8.28
N GLN A 103 9.06 4.15 9.09
CA GLN A 103 8.68 3.40 10.29
C GLN A 103 7.52 2.48 9.95
N PHE A 104 7.82 1.18 9.83
CA PHE A 104 6.83 0.14 9.56
C PHE A 104 6.02 -0.23 10.80
N ASN A 105 4.93 -0.99 10.60
CA ASN A 105 4.01 -1.45 11.65
C ASN A 105 3.47 -0.28 12.50
N THR A 106 3.31 0.88 11.88
CA THR A 106 2.88 2.11 12.53
C THR A 106 1.63 2.65 11.85
N ARG A 107 0.47 2.16 12.29
CA ARG A 107 -0.81 2.63 11.78
C ARG A 107 -1.19 3.94 12.46
N VAL A 108 -1.38 4.98 11.66
CA VAL A 108 -1.87 6.28 12.12
C VAL A 108 -3.39 6.19 12.32
N SER A 109 -3.83 6.56 13.52
CA SER A 109 -5.25 6.56 13.90
C SER A 109 -5.86 7.97 13.97
N ARG A 110 -5.03 8.99 14.14
CA ARG A 110 -5.48 10.39 14.24
C ARG A 110 -4.48 11.32 13.58
N VAL A 111 -5.00 12.28 12.85
CA VAL A 111 -4.24 13.38 12.24
C VAL A 111 -4.96 14.68 12.58
N GLU A 112 -4.26 15.66 13.14
CA GLU A 112 -4.82 16.95 13.47
C GLU A 112 -3.79 18.06 13.25
N TYR A 113 -4.26 19.23 12.88
CA TYR A 113 -3.43 20.42 12.81
C TYR A 113 -3.54 21.21 14.13
N LEU A 114 -2.40 21.54 14.70
CA LEU A 114 -2.31 22.30 15.95
C LEU A 114 -2.05 23.77 15.63
N ASP A 115 -3.09 24.59 15.62
CA ASP A 115 -3.03 25.99 15.21
C ASP A 115 -2.02 26.80 16.04
N GLU A 116 -1.95 26.57 17.35
CA GLU A 116 -1.04 27.28 18.25
C GLU A 116 0.44 26.97 17.98
N GLU A 117 0.73 25.74 17.53
CA GLU A 117 2.10 25.28 17.25
C GLU A 117 2.47 25.43 15.76
N ASN A 118 1.52 25.66 14.89
CA ASN A 118 1.65 25.60 13.42
C ASN A 118 2.27 24.27 12.94
N LEU A 119 1.82 23.15 13.53
CA LEU A 119 2.31 21.80 13.26
C LEU A 119 1.16 20.82 13.03
N TRP A 120 1.42 19.83 12.21
CA TRP A 120 0.64 18.62 12.15
C TRP A 120 1.04 17.67 13.27
N SER A 121 0.07 17.08 13.94
CA SER A 121 0.23 16.03 14.96
C SER A 121 -0.42 14.75 14.47
N LEU A 122 0.35 13.69 14.40
CA LEU A 122 -0.10 12.35 14.01
C LEU A 122 0.04 11.41 15.21
N THR A 123 -1.03 10.69 15.52
CA THR A 123 -1.02 9.70 16.61
C THR A 123 -1.20 8.31 16.01
N SER A 124 -0.34 7.37 16.38
CA SER A 124 -0.46 5.97 15.99
C SER A 124 -1.47 5.23 16.88
N GLU A 125 -1.93 4.04 16.43
CA GLU A 125 -2.75 3.15 17.27
C GLU A 125 -2.03 2.72 18.57
N ALA A 126 -0.70 2.69 18.55
CA ALA A 126 0.12 2.41 19.73
C ALA A 126 0.26 3.61 20.69
N GLY A 127 -0.29 4.77 20.33
CA GLY A 127 -0.24 5.99 21.14
C GLY A 127 1.04 6.82 20.94
N GLU A 128 1.91 6.48 19.98
CA GLU A 128 3.06 7.31 19.63
C GLU A 128 2.58 8.60 18.95
N VAL A 129 3.19 9.73 19.27
CA VAL A 129 2.87 11.03 18.71
C VAL A 129 4.04 11.55 17.88
N PHE A 130 3.77 11.92 16.65
CA PHE A 130 4.71 12.50 15.70
C PHE A 130 4.25 13.91 15.32
N LYS A 131 5.18 14.86 15.23
CA LYS A 131 4.85 16.22 14.82
C LYS A 131 5.75 16.67 13.68
N ALA A 132 5.19 17.38 12.69
CA ALA A 132 5.93 17.99 11.60
C ALA A 132 5.22 19.23 11.06
N LYS A 133 5.97 20.03 10.31
CA LYS A 133 5.43 21.20 9.63
C LYS A 133 4.48 20.86 8.48
N PHE A 134 4.78 19.76 7.78
CA PHE A 134 3.98 19.27 6.66
C PHE A 134 3.49 17.86 6.91
N CYS A 135 2.29 17.54 6.41
CA CYS A 135 1.72 16.21 6.43
C CYS A 135 1.23 15.84 5.04
N ILE A 136 1.67 14.67 4.55
CA ILE A 136 1.25 14.10 3.26
C ILE A 136 0.46 12.82 3.51
N MET A 137 -0.79 12.80 3.10
CA MET A 137 -1.65 11.63 3.19
C MET A 137 -1.50 10.77 1.92
N ALA A 138 -0.54 9.85 1.93
CA ALA A 138 -0.28 8.91 0.83
C ALA A 138 -0.99 7.56 1.04
N THR A 139 -2.20 7.60 1.58
CA THR A 139 -2.97 6.43 2.08
C THR A 139 -3.60 5.58 1.00
N GLY A 140 -3.61 6.03 -0.25
CA GLY A 140 -4.26 5.34 -1.37
C GLY A 140 -5.78 5.35 -1.29
N CYS A 141 -6.43 4.76 -2.28
CA CYS A 141 -7.89 4.71 -2.39
C CYS A 141 -8.49 3.32 -2.09
N LEU A 142 -7.67 2.28 -1.91
CA LEU A 142 -8.11 0.89 -1.69
C LEU A 142 -7.73 0.37 -0.29
N SER A 143 -7.38 1.25 0.64
CA SER A 143 -6.86 0.87 1.96
C SER A 143 -7.91 0.35 2.94
N VAL A 144 -9.19 0.66 2.69
CA VAL A 144 -10.31 0.20 3.52
C VAL A 144 -11.23 -0.66 2.64
N PRO A 145 -11.30 -1.99 2.90
CA PRO A 145 -12.21 -2.86 2.18
C PRO A 145 -13.66 -2.51 2.50
N ASN A 146 -14.48 -2.44 1.46
CA ASN A 146 -15.91 -2.22 1.62
C ASN A 146 -16.66 -3.55 1.61
N LYS A 147 -17.16 -3.97 2.78
CA LYS A 147 -17.99 -5.16 2.90
C LYS A 147 -19.44 -4.79 2.54
N PRO A 148 -20.05 -5.46 1.55
CA PRO A 148 -21.47 -5.21 1.23
C PRO A 148 -22.35 -5.64 2.40
N ASP A 149 -23.41 -4.86 2.64
CA ASP A 149 -24.47 -5.20 3.61
C ASP A 149 -25.48 -6.12 2.90
N ILE A 150 -25.34 -7.42 3.15
CA ILE A 150 -26.19 -8.46 2.54
C ILE A 150 -26.95 -9.16 3.68
N PRO A 151 -28.29 -9.11 3.71
CA PRO A 151 -29.05 -9.82 4.72
C PRO A 151 -28.73 -11.32 4.75
N GLY A 152 -28.46 -11.87 5.94
CA GLY A 152 -28.09 -13.26 6.15
C GLY A 152 -26.63 -13.60 5.86
N ASP A 153 -25.75 -12.61 5.63
CA ASP A 153 -24.31 -12.85 5.50
C ASP A 153 -23.75 -13.61 6.70
N GLU A 154 -24.20 -13.29 7.90
CA GLU A 154 -23.77 -13.94 9.15
C GLU A 154 -24.19 -15.41 9.24
N ASP A 155 -25.26 -15.81 8.55
CA ASP A 155 -25.78 -17.18 8.56
C ASP A 155 -25.01 -18.11 7.61
N PHE A 156 -24.14 -17.56 6.75
CA PHE A 156 -23.37 -18.37 5.83
C PHE A 156 -22.30 -19.18 6.56
N ALA A 157 -22.49 -20.51 6.62
CA ALA A 157 -21.60 -21.43 7.35
C ALA A 157 -20.28 -21.73 6.63
N GLY A 158 -20.11 -21.31 5.37
CA GLY A 158 -18.90 -21.53 4.59
C GLY A 158 -17.80 -20.51 4.86
N LEU A 159 -16.65 -20.72 4.23
CA LEU A 159 -15.54 -19.77 4.29
C LEU A 159 -15.91 -18.48 3.56
N LYS A 160 -15.79 -17.35 4.22
CA LYS A 160 -15.99 -16.00 3.67
C LYS A 160 -14.64 -15.32 3.49
N LEU A 161 -14.36 -14.84 2.28
CA LEU A 161 -13.13 -14.19 1.90
C LEU A 161 -13.47 -12.84 1.26
N HIS A 162 -12.58 -11.88 1.44
CA HIS A 162 -12.66 -10.58 0.78
C HIS A 162 -11.35 -10.33 0.02
N THR A 163 -11.41 -9.93 -1.24
CA THR A 163 -10.21 -9.70 -2.07
C THR A 163 -9.23 -8.72 -1.43
N GLY A 164 -9.72 -7.62 -0.85
CA GLY A 164 -8.88 -6.63 -0.13
C GLY A 164 -8.36 -7.09 1.23
N LEU A 165 -8.78 -8.28 1.73
CA LEU A 165 -8.35 -8.88 3.00
C LEU A 165 -7.88 -10.32 2.79
N TRP A 166 -7.41 -10.66 1.60
CA TRP A 166 -6.97 -12.02 1.29
C TRP A 166 -5.83 -12.43 2.22
N PRO A 167 -5.93 -13.62 2.88
CA PRO A 167 -4.88 -14.07 3.80
C PRO A 167 -3.52 -14.25 3.10
N LYS A 168 -2.46 -14.23 3.91
CA LYS A 168 -1.09 -14.50 3.43
C LYS A 168 -0.88 -15.99 3.19
N GLU A 169 -1.55 -16.80 3.97
CA GLU A 169 -1.52 -18.27 3.91
C GLU A 169 -2.32 -18.72 2.68
N SER A 170 -1.84 -19.78 2.03
CA SER A 170 -2.57 -20.37 0.93
C SER A 170 -3.88 -21.02 1.43
N ILE A 171 -4.95 -20.82 0.67
CA ILE A 171 -6.25 -21.41 0.96
C ILE A 171 -6.49 -22.51 -0.06
N ASP A 172 -6.74 -23.73 0.43
CA ASP A 172 -7.14 -24.84 -0.42
C ASP A 172 -8.63 -24.74 -0.76
N LEU A 173 -8.91 -24.43 -2.03
CA LEU A 173 -10.26 -24.34 -2.60
C LEU A 173 -10.55 -25.49 -3.57
N ALA A 174 -9.64 -26.47 -3.73
CA ALA A 174 -9.83 -27.60 -4.64
C ALA A 174 -11.09 -28.38 -4.32
N GLY A 175 -11.91 -28.62 -5.32
CA GLY A 175 -13.17 -29.35 -5.21
C GLY A 175 -14.29 -28.62 -4.44
N LYS A 176 -14.10 -27.36 -4.06
CA LYS A 176 -15.12 -26.56 -3.40
C LYS A 176 -15.98 -25.82 -4.43
N ARG A 177 -17.23 -25.59 -4.07
CA ARG A 177 -18.08 -24.65 -4.82
C ARG A 177 -17.84 -23.23 -4.31
N VAL A 178 -17.32 -22.38 -5.17
CA VAL A 178 -16.99 -20.98 -4.84
C VAL A 178 -18.03 -20.06 -5.47
N GLY A 179 -18.66 -19.24 -4.64
CA GLY A 179 -19.51 -18.14 -5.09
C GLY A 179 -18.73 -16.83 -5.02
N ILE A 180 -18.83 -16.01 -6.06
CA ILE A 180 -18.17 -14.68 -6.11
C ILE A 180 -19.26 -13.62 -6.21
N ILE A 181 -19.19 -12.62 -5.32
CA ILE A 181 -20.06 -11.46 -5.31
C ILE A 181 -19.30 -10.27 -5.84
N GLY A 182 -19.75 -9.72 -6.97
CA GLY A 182 -19.12 -8.60 -7.65
C GLY A 182 -18.68 -8.92 -9.07
N THR A 183 -18.57 -7.88 -9.89
CA THR A 183 -18.21 -7.95 -11.32
C THR A 183 -17.14 -6.94 -11.71
N GLY A 184 -16.44 -6.36 -10.72
CA GLY A 184 -15.32 -5.45 -10.96
C GLY A 184 -14.03 -6.18 -11.33
N SER A 185 -12.95 -5.41 -11.53
CA SER A 185 -11.62 -5.93 -11.93
C SER A 185 -11.15 -7.09 -11.05
N SER A 186 -11.32 -6.99 -9.73
CA SER A 186 -10.91 -8.07 -8.81
C SER A 186 -11.63 -9.39 -9.08
N ALA A 187 -12.94 -9.37 -9.39
CA ALA A 187 -13.68 -10.59 -9.71
C ALA A 187 -13.23 -11.16 -11.06
N VAL A 188 -13.08 -10.30 -12.07
CA VAL A 188 -12.61 -10.71 -13.41
C VAL A 188 -11.23 -11.38 -13.35
N GLN A 189 -10.35 -10.87 -12.48
CA GLN A 189 -9.01 -11.42 -12.29
C GLN A 189 -9.01 -12.71 -11.46
N ALA A 190 -9.84 -12.79 -10.42
CA ALA A 190 -9.85 -13.94 -9.51
C ALA A 190 -10.57 -15.16 -10.08
N ILE A 191 -11.63 -14.98 -10.87
CA ILE A 191 -12.43 -16.09 -11.37
C ILE A 191 -11.61 -17.13 -12.15
N PRO A 192 -10.76 -16.78 -13.11
CA PRO A 192 -9.96 -17.76 -13.86
C PRO A 192 -9.00 -18.57 -12.97
N GLU A 193 -8.48 -17.96 -11.91
CA GLU A 193 -7.53 -18.59 -10.99
C GLU A 193 -8.23 -19.49 -9.96
N LEU A 194 -9.53 -19.31 -9.76
CA LEU A 194 -10.34 -20.08 -8.80
C LEU A 194 -11.16 -21.16 -9.47
N ALA A 195 -11.22 -21.22 -10.82
CA ALA A 195 -11.95 -22.20 -11.60
C ALA A 195 -11.11 -23.45 -11.85
#